data_f9f3cf0165e53aaac34db354f602a72a
#
_entry.id   f9f3cf0165e53aaac34db354f602a72a
#
_cell.length_a   1.000
_cell.length_b   1.000
_cell.length_c   1.000
_cell.angle_alpha   90.00
_cell.angle_beta   90.00
_cell.angle_gamma   90.00
#
_symmetry.space_group_name_H-M   'P 1'
#
loop_
_entity.id
_entity.type
_entity.pdbx_description
1 polymer ?
#
loop_
_entity_poly.entity_id
_entity_poly.type
_entity_poly.pdbx_seq_one_letter_code
_entity_poly.pdbx_strand_id
1 'polypeptide(L)' 'MKGINIELTPSQYDYLYEVVMMAYELDVPEQKGWDMQTYDNMVDNVCNGKSTNLSNDVKGIL' A
#
# COMPACT_ATOMS: atom_id res chain seq x y z
N MET A 1 -17.31 8.88 3.35
CA MET A 1 -16.75 9.24 2.06
C MET A 1 -16.40 8.00 1.27
N LYS A 2 -16.62 8.06 -0.02
CA LYS A 2 -16.36 6.92 -0.86
C LYS A 2 -14.92 6.92 -1.34
N GLY A 3 -14.31 5.76 -1.29
CA GLY A 3 -12.98 5.60 -1.85
C GLY A 3 -13.03 5.28 -3.32
N ILE A 4 -11.87 5.15 -3.89
CA ILE A 4 -11.71 4.74 -5.28
C ILE A 4 -11.32 3.27 -5.30
N ASN A 5 -12.05 2.48 -6.07
CA ASN A 5 -11.73 1.07 -6.20
C ASN A 5 -10.86 0.84 -7.42
N ILE A 6 -9.78 0.10 -7.22
CA ILE A 6 -8.85 -0.22 -8.28
C ILE A 6 -8.62 -1.72 -8.26
N GLU A 7 -8.71 -2.35 -9.42
CA GLU A 7 -8.43 -3.78 -9.52
C GLU A 7 -6.99 -3.97 -9.97
N LEU A 8 -6.27 -4.76 -9.20
CA LEU A 8 -4.87 -5.05 -9.48
C LEU A 8 -4.64 -6.55 -9.43
N THR A 9 -3.79 -7.03 -10.32
CA THR A 9 -3.31 -8.39 -10.20
C THR A 9 -2.36 -8.47 -9.01
N PRO A 10 -2.11 -9.68 -8.49
CA PRO A 10 -1.14 -9.80 -7.38
C PRO A 10 0.22 -9.20 -7.71
N SER A 11 0.70 -9.38 -8.94
CA SER A 11 1.99 -8.80 -9.34
C SER A 11 1.92 -7.27 -9.33
N GLN A 12 0.82 -6.72 -9.84
CA GLN A 12 0.67 -5.27 -9.85
C GLN A 12 0.61 -4.72 -8.42
N TYR A 13 -0.02 -5.44 -7.52
CA TYR A 13 -0.08 -5.01 -6.14
C TYR A 13 1.32 -5.01 -5.51
N ASP A 14 2.11 -6.03 -5.81
CA ASP A 14 3.48 -6.08 -5.30
C ASP A 14 4.29 -4.89 -5.79
N TYR A 15 4.15 -4.55 -7.06
CA TYR A 15 4.85 -3.40 -7.60
C TYR A 15 4.40 -2.11 -6.91
N LEU A 16 3.11 -1.96 -6.70
CA LEU A 16 2.59 -0.78 -6.03
C LEU A 16 3.15 -0.66 -4.62
N TYR A 17 3.17 -1.77 -3.91
CA TYR A 17 3.69 -1.79 -2.55
C TYR A 17 5.16 -1.32 -2.53
N GLU A 18 5.96 -1.85 -3.46
CA GLU A 18 7.36 -1.47 -3.54
C GLU A 18 7.51 0.01 -3.83
N VAL A 19 6.72 0.53 -4.76
CA VAL A 19 6.81 1.94 -5.13
C VAL A 19 6.43 2.82 -3.95
N VAL A 20 5.39 2.46 -3.24
CA VAL A 20 4.93 3.24 -2.09
C VAL A 20 6.02 3.28 -1.01
N MET A 21 6.64 2.13 -0.74
CA MET A 21 7.68 2.09 0.28
C MET A 21 8.92 2.85 -0.16
N MET A 22 9.28 2.77 -1.43
CA MET A 22 10.42 3.53 -1.95
C MET A 22 10.18 5.03 -1.85
N ALA A 23 8.96 5.45 -2.16
CA ALA A 23 8.62 6.87 -2.06
C ALA A 23 8.75 7.35 -0.63
N TYR A 24 8.38 6.51 0.32
CA TYR A 24 8.51 6.87 1.72
C TYR A 24 9.98 7.04 2.11
N GLU A 25 10.82 6.12 1.67
CA GLU A 25 12.25 6.17 1.99
C GLU A 25 12.95 7.37 1.36
N LEU A 26 12.49 7.78 0.19
CA LEU A 26 13.09 8.90 -0.53
C LEU A 26 12.48 10.24 -0.15
N ASP A 27 11.58 10.25 0.82
CA ASP A 27 10.93 11.48 1.30
C ASP A 27 10.16 12.19 0.18
N VAL A 28 9.63 11.44 -0.76
CA VAL A 28 8.89 12.03 -1.87
C VAL A 28 7.70 12.86 -1.40
N PRO A 29 6.86 12.35 -0.46
CA PRO A 29 5.73 13.17 -0.01
C PRO A 29 6.16 14.48 0.61
N GLU A 30 7.27 14.49 1.35
CA GLU A 30 7.79 15.70 1.96
C GLU A 30 8.28 16.66 0.89
N GLN A 31 9.00 16.15 -0.10
CA GLN A 31 9.49 16.99 -1.19
C GLN A 31 8.36 17.57 -2.02
N LYS A 32 7.28 16.83 -2.17
CA LYS A 32 6.12 17.27 -2.94
C LYS A 32 5.19 18.16 -2.14
N GLY A 33 5.38 18.22 -0.83
CA GLY A 33 4.50 19.00 0.01
C GLY A 33 3.15 18.34 0.24
N TRP A 34 3.07 17.02 0.13
CA TRP A 34 1.82 16.29 0.36
C TRP A 34 1.51 16.26 1.85
N ASP A 35 0.23 16.12 2.15
CA ASP A 35 -0.20 15.97 3.52
C ASP A 35 0.27 14.62 4.06
N MET A 36 1.10 14.66 5.11
CA MET A 36 1.70 13.44 5.63
C MET A 36 0.67 12.49 6.23
N GLN A 37 -0.36 13.04 6.86
CA GLN A 37 -1.39 12.17 7.43
C GLN A 37 -2.12 11.40 6.33
N THR A 38 -2.43 12.08 5.25
CA THR A 38 -3.06 11.43 4.12
C THR A 38 -2.16 10.34 3.55
N TYR A 39 -0.87 10.64 3.44
CA TYR A 39 0.08 9.68 2.92
C TYR A 39 0.21 8.48 3.86
N ASP A 40 0.32 8.74 5.15
CA ASP A 40 0.45 7.66 6.13
C ASP A 40 -0.76 6.75 6.10
N ASN A 41 -1.95 7.32 5.97
CA ASN A 41 -3.16 6.53 5.88
C ASN A 41 -3.15 5.65 4.63
N MET A 42 -2.65 6.19 3.53
CA MET A 42 -2.54 5.42 2.31
C MET A 42 -1.55 4.24 2.49
N VAL A 43 -0.42 4.52 3.10
CA VAL A 43 0.56 3.47 3.35
C VAL A 43 -0.04 2.37 4.21
N ASP A 44 -0.78 2.76 5.25
CA ASP A 44 -1.46 1.81 6.11
C ASP A 44 -2.41 0.92 5.30
N ASN A 45 -3.20 1.54 4.44
CA ASN A 45 -4.16 0.78 3.63
C ASN A 45 -3.46 -0.20 2.70
N VAL A 46 -2.36 0.22 2.10
CA VAL A 46 -1.60 -0.66 1.21
C VAL A 46 -1.00 -1.81 2.00
N CYS A 47 -0.43 -1.52 3.16
CA CYS A 47 0.16 -2.55 4.00
C CYS A 47 -0.89 -3.53 4.51
N ASN A 48 -2.06 -3.03 4.89
CA ASN A 48 -3.14 -3.89 5.36
C ASN A 48 -3.62 -4.81 4.26
N GLY A 49 -3.69 -4.31 3.05
CA GLY A 49 -4.07 -5.14 1.92
C GLY A 49 -3.10 -6.28 1.70
N LYS A 50 -1.80 -5.99 1.78
CA LYS A 50 -0.79 -7.02 1.61
C LYS A 50 -0.85 -8.02 2.76
N SER A 51 -1.03 -7.52 3.97
CA SER A 51 -1.13 -8.39 5.13
C SER A 51 -2.33 -9.32 5.01
N THR A 52 -3.44 -8.80 4.53
CA THR A 52 -4.64 -9.61 4.34
C THR A 52 -4.39 -10.72 3.34
N ASN A 53 -3.70 -10.41 2.25
CA ASN A 53 -3.36 -11.42 1.25
C ASN A 53 -2.47 -12.50 1.85
N LEU A 54 -1.47 -12.07 2.60
CA LEU A 54 -0.56 -13.03 3.23
C LEU A 54 -1.29 -13.88 4.25
N SER A 55 -2.20 -13.29 4.99
CA SER A 55 -2.97 -14.05 5.96
C SER A 55 -3.79 -15.13 5.29
N ASN A 56 -4.38 -14.82 4.16
CA ASN A 56 -5.15 -15.80 3.41
C ASN A 56 -4.27 -16.96 2.97
N ASP A 57 -3.08 -16.64 2.47
CA ASP A 57 -2.14 -17.66 2.06
C ASP A 57 -1.75 -18.56 3.23
N VAL A 58 -1.46 -17.94 4.36
CA VAL A 58 -1.08 -18.68 5.55
C VAL A 58 -2.20 -19.60 5.97
N LYS A 59 -3.41 -19.12 5.94
CA LYS A 59 -4.56 -19.95 6.29
C LYS A 59 -4.68 -21.14 5.36
N GLY A 60 -4.41 -20.92 4.09
CA GLY A 60 -4.46 -22.02 3.15
C GLY A 60 -3.40 -23.06 3.40
N ILE A 61 -2.26 -22.64 3.91
CA ILE A 61 -1.17 -23.55 4.21
C ILE A 61 -1.43 -24.31 5.50
N LEU A 62 -1.92 -23.59 6.48
CA LEU A 62 -2.16 -24.18 7.78
C LEU A 62 -3.44 -24.97 7.84
#